data_259cb61e17e787341eb7700f6141f382
#
_entry.id   259cb61e17e787341eb7700f6141f382
#
_cell.length_a   1.000
_cell.length_b   1.000
_cell.length_c   1.000
_cell.angle_alpha   90.00
_cell.angle_beta   90.00
_cell.angle_gamma   90.00
#
_symmetry.space_group_name_H-M   'P 1'
#
loop_
_entity.id
_entity.type
_entity.pdbx_description
1 polymer ?
#
loop_
_entity_poly.entity_id
_entity_poly.type
_entity_poly.pdbx_seq_one_letter_code
_entity_poly.pdbx_strand_id
1 'polypeptide(L)'
;MVACAALLTVDVGVARAADPSPAVVSIPAGPFIAGSDGAERDYAYRIDAAAYGSPVTREQKWYDGERTRGTAETGAYAITVTLITNHQYAAFVTATGHPAPDVDRATWESYGLIHPYARTRRYAWAGGRPPRGREAHPVVLVSQADALAYAAWLTRLTARTWRLPDELEWEKAARGTDGRFFPWGNEFDRHRLNSHDAGPFDTTPVGRYRSGASPFGLHDAAGQVFEWTITADGDGRAIVKGGSWDDKGCGVCRPAARHSRPVGLKHILIGFRLVRE
;
A
#
# COMPACT_ATOMS: atom_id res chain seq x y z
N MET A 1 -16.35 23.61 69.41
CA MET A 1 -15.31 23.35 68.39
C MET A 1 -15.84 22.31 67.37
N VAL A 2 -16.21 22.75 66.19
CA VAL A 2 -16.73 21.88 65.12
C VAL A 2 -15.58 21.68 64.12
N ALA A 3 -15.14 20.45 63.98
CA ALA A 3 -14.09 20.10 63.05
C ALA A 3 -14.72 19.91 61.64
N CYS A 4 -14.29 20.76 60.70
CA CYS A 4 -14.66 20.67 59.30
C CYS A 4 -13.70 19.68 58.61
N ALA A 5 -14.19 18.50 58.19
CA ALA A 5 -13.43 17.53 57.40
C ALA A 5 -13.48 17.94 55.91
N ALA A 6 -12.35 18.31 55.33
CA ALA A 6 -12.22 18.57 53.93
C ALA A 6 -12.10 17.21 53.17
N LEU A 7 -13.06 16.92 52.32
CA LEU A 7 -13.01 15.80 51.37
C LEU A 7 -12.12 16.21 50.20
N LEU A 8 -10.93 15.59 50.09
CA LEU A 8 -10.09 15.68 48.92
C LEU A 8 -10.64 14.73 47.85
N THR A 9 -11.22 15.27 46.81
CA THR A 9 -11.57 14.53 45.61
C THR A 9 -10.28 14.29 44.78
N VAL A 10 -9.83 13.06 44.71
CA VAL A 10 -8.75 12.66 43.77
C VAL A 10 -9.35 12.52 42.39
N ASP A 11 -9.06 13.50 41.53
CA ASP A 11 -9.40 13.44 40.11
C ASP A 11 -8.48 12.41 39.44
N VAL A 12 -8.97 11.17 39.25
CA VAL A 12 -8.26 10.13 38.49
C VAL A 12 -8.42 10.47 37.03
N GLY A 13 -7.49 11.27 36.52
CA GLY A 13 -7.37 11.54 35.09
C GLY A 13 -7.22 10.22 34.32
N VAL A 14 -8.30 9.77 33.66
CA VAL A 14 -8.27 8.65 32.74
C VAL A 14 -7.35 9.07 31.59
N ALA A 15 -6.13 8.53 31.58
CA ALA A 15 -5.23 8.68 30.45
C ALA A 15 -5.95 8.20 29.19
N ARG A 16 -6.29 9.14 28.30
CA ARG A 16 -6.90 8.82 27.02
C ARG A 16 -5.91 7.93 26.27
N ALA A 17 -6.30 6.68 26.00
CA ALA A 17 -5.49 5.77 25.20
C ALA A 17 -5.08 6.50 23.91
N ALA A 18 -3.81 6.39 23.53
CA ALA A 18 -3.33 6.99 22.29
C ALA A 18 -4.21 6.51 21.12
N ASP A 19 -4.60 7.44 20.24
CA ASP A 19 -5.40 7.11 19.04
C ASP A 19 -4.61 6.08 18.21
N PRO A 20 -5.13 4.85 18.04
CA PRO A 20 -4.42 3.80 17.30
C PRO A 20 -4.47 4.00 15.78
N SER A 21 -5.05 5.10 15.32
CA SER A 21 -5.19 5.42 13.90
C SER A 21 -3.83 5.59 13.23
N PRO A 22 -3.64 5.03 12.03
CA PRO A 22 -2.49 5.35 11.19
C PRO A 22 -2.43 6.86 10.90
N ALA A 23 -1.21 7.40 10.80
CA ALA A 23 -1.02 8.78 10.35
C ALA A 23 -1.55 8.96 8.93
N VAL A 24 -2.23 10.07 8.66
CA VAL A 24 -2.84 10.40 7.36
C VAL A 24 -2.39 11.77 6.87
N VAL A 25 -2.44 11.94 5.54
CA VAL A 25 -2.36 13.25 4.87
C VAL A 25 -3.68 13.54 4.19
N SER A 26 -4.04 14.82 4.12
CA SER A 26 -5.24 15.29 3.44
C SER A 26 -4.98 15.51 1.96
N ILE A 27 -5.86 14.98 1.12
CA ILE A 27 -5.86 15.18 -0.32
C ILE A 27 -7.06 16.08 -0.66
N PRO A 28 -6.83 17.26 -1.27
CA PRO A 28 -7.91 18.19 -1.59
C PRO A 28 -8.80 17.64 -2.70
N ALA A 29 -10.08 18.01 -2.67
CA ALA A 29 -10.98 17.80 -3.80
C ALA A 29 -10.48 18.54 -5.05
N GLY A 30 -10.92 18.08 -6.22
CA GLY A 30 -10.69 18.73 -7.50
C GLY A 30 -9.93 17.89 -8.50
N PRO A 31 -9.58 18.51 -9.66
CA PRO A 31 -9.01 17.80 -10.80
C PRO A 31 -7.53 17.43 -10.60
N PHE A 32 -7.13 16.40 -11.32
CA PHE A 32 -5.73 15.99 -11.51
C PHE A 32 -5.56 15.31 -12.87
N ILE A 33 -4.33 15.18 -13.34
CA ILE A 33 -4.02 14.43 -14.55
C ILE A 33 -3.84 12.96 -14.19
N ALA A 34 -4.77 12.13 -14.62
CA ALA A 34 -4.78 10.67 -14.43
C ALA A 34 -4.36 9.93 -15.70
N GLY A 35 -3.96 8.67 -15.54
CA GLY A 35 -3.60 7.79 -16.66
C GLY A 35 -2.29 8.14 -17.34
N SER A 36 -2.01 7.50 -18.46
CA SER A 36 -0.77 7.65 -19.23
C SER A 36 -1.06 7.91 -20.71
N ASP A 37 -0.13 8.58 -21.37
CA ASP A 37 -0.07 8.70 -22.82
C ASP A 37 1.02 7.79 -23.42
N GLY A 38 1.16 7.85 -24.75
CA GLY A 38 2.19 7.07 -25.44
C GLY A 38 3.60 7.39 -24.96
N ALA A 39 3.90 8.67 -24.69
CA ALA A 39 5.22 9.10 -24.25
C ALA A 39 5.58 8.53 -22.85
N GLU A 40 4.63 8.55 -21.91
CA GLU A 40 4.83 7.99 -20.58
C GLU A 40 5.00 6.47 -20.63
N ARG A 41 4.18 5.74 -21.43
CA ARG A 41 4.33 4.29 -21.61
C ARG A 41 5.62 3.90 -22.31
N ASP A 42 6.02 4.67 -23.35
CA ASP A 42 7.30 4.46 -24.03
C ASP A 42 8.50 4.66 -23.11
N TYR A 43 8.40 5.64 -22.21
CA TYR A 43 9.40 5.84 -21.17
C TYR A 43 9.49 4.61 -20.25
N ALA A 44 8.35 4.11 -19.75
CA ALA A 44 8.28 2.94 -18.90
C ALA A 44 8.89 1.70 -19.58
N TYR A 45 8.49 1.41 -20.81
CA TYR A 45 9.04 0.29 -21.57
C TYR A 45 10.55 0.42 -21.80
N ARG A 46 11.07 1.64 -21.94
CA ARG A 46 12.50 1.90 -22.12
C ARG A 46 13.32 1.58 -20.88
N ILE A 47 12.87 2.08 -19.72
CA ILE A 47 13.58 1.83 -18.45
C ILE A 47 13.53 0.36 -18.07
N ASP A 48 12.40 -0.32 -18.30
CA ASP A 48 12.29 -1.75 -18.09
C ASP A 48 13.22 -2.54 -19.01
N ALA A 49 13.21 -2.23 -20.31
CA ALA A 49 14.09 -2.93 -21.28
C ALA A 49 15.56 -2.81 -20.90
N ALA A 50 15.97 -1.65 -20.39
CA ALA A 50 17.34 -1.44 -19.91
C ALA A 50 17.64 -2.29 -18.66
N ALA A 51 16.69 -2.45 -17.75
CA ALA A 51 16.86 -3.21 -16.51
C ALA A 51 16.76 -4.74 -16.71
N TYR A 52 15.85 -5.18 -17.61
CA TYR A 52 15.68 -6.61 -17.93
C TYR A 52 16.67 -7.13 -18.96
N GLY A 53 17.32 -6.21 -19.71
CA GLY A 53 18.16 -6.59 -20.86
C GLY A 53 17.35 -7.12 -22.06
N SER A 54 16.04 -6.93 -22.07
CA SER A 54 15.13 -7.36 -23.14
C SER A 54 13.85 -6.51 -23.12
N PRO A 55 13.12 -6.39 -24.27
CA PRO A 55 11.88 -5.62 -24.35
C PRO A 55 10.64 -6.39 -23.87
N VAL A 56 10.80 -7.36 -22.95
CA VAL A 56 9.74 -8.29 -22.52
C VAL A 56 8.46 -7.59 -22.06
N THR A 57 8.57 -6.48 -21.34
CA THR A 57 7.39 -5.74 -20.84
C THR A 57 6.59 -5.11 -21.99
N ARG A 58 7.28 -4.66 -23.05
CA ARG A 58 6.63 -4.15 -24.28
C ARG A 58 6.02 -5.27 -25.09
N GLU A 59 6.72 -6.37 -25.28
CA GLU A 59 6.23 -7.55 -26.01
C GLU A 59 4.98 -8.12 -25.37
N GLN A 60 4.93 -8.13 -24.05
CA GLN A 60 3.78 -8.58 -23.25
C GLN A 60 2.75 -7.49 -22.97
N LYS A 61 2.95 -6.25 -23.49
CA LYS A 61 2.01 -5.13 -23.41
C LYS A 61 1.59 -4.77 -21.97
N TRP A 62 2.54 -4.75 -21.03
CA TRP A 62 2.25 -4.58 -19.60
C TRP A 62 1.52 -3.27 -19.27
N TYR A 63 1.69 -2.21 -20.06
CA TYR A 63 1.13 -0.87 -19.83
C TYR A 63 0.01 -0.48 -20.81
N ASP A 64 -0.36 -1.37 -21.75
CA ASP A 64 -1.38 -1.06 -22.77
C ASP A 64 -2.78 -0.93 -22.17
N GLY A 65 -3.03 -1.57 -21.01
CA GLY A 65 -4.28 -1.49 -20.25
C GLY A 65 -4.40 -0.29 -19.30
N GLU A 66 -3.42 0.62 -19.28
CA GLU A 66 -3.49 1.84 -18.47
C GLU A 66 -4.58 2.78 -19.01
N ARG A 67 -5.18 3.56 -18.10
CA ARG A 67 -6.15 4.59 -18.50
C ARG A 67 -5.48 5.60 -19.44
N THR A 68 -6.22 6.04 -20.44
CA THR A 68 -5.75 7.17 -21.30
C THR A 68 -5.55 8.41 -20.46
N ARG A 69 -4.41 9.10 -20.66
CA ARG A 69 -4.08 10.34 -19.98
C ARG A 69 -5.16 11.39 -20.18
N GLY A 70 -5.64 11.96 -19.10
CA GLY A 70 -6.69 12.98 -19.13
C GLY A 70 -6.99 13.51 -17.73
N THR A 71 -7.87 14.50 -17.66
CA THR A 71 -8.33 15.05 -16.40
C THR A 71 -9.32 14.10 -15.73
N ALA A 72 -9.09 13.81 -14.46
CA ALA A 72 -10.04 13.13 -13.58
C ALA A 72 -10.25 13.98 -12.32
N GLU A 73 -11.30 13.70 -11.56
CA GLU A 73 -11.61 14.42 -10.32
C GLU A 73 -11.80 13.44 -9.16
N THR A 74 -11.41 13.87 -7.96
CA THR A 74 -11.75 13.18 -6.71
C THR A 74 -12.40 14.16 -5.73
N GLY A 75 -13.21 13.65 -4.83
CA GLY A 75 -13.60 14.38 -3.60
C GLY A 75 -12.38 14.66 -2.72
N ALA A 76 -12.57 15.39 -1.63
CA ALA A 76 -11.57 15.51 -0.56
C ALA A 76 -11.57 14.22 0.29
N TYR A 77 -10.38 13.74 0.66
CA TYR A 77 -10.21 12.57 1.54
C TYR A 77 -8.88 12.68 2.29
N ALA A 78 -8.69 11.83 3.28
CA ALA A 78 -7.39 11.62 3.87
C ALA A 78 -6.91 10.19 3.56
N ILE A 79 -5.60 10.02 3.34
CA ILE A 79 -5.01 8.71 3.04
C ILE A 79 -3.83 8.44 3.97
N THR A 80 -3.59 7.18 4.35
CA THR A 80 -2.48 6.86 5.23
C THR A 80 -1.14 7.21 4.59
N VAL A 81 -0.26 7.85 5.37
CA VAL A 81 1.07 8.29 4.92
C VAL A 81 1.89 7.13 4.39
N THR A 82 1.77 5.97 5.02
CA THR A 82 2.47 4.72 4.68
C THR A 82 1.48 3.60 4.46
N LEU A 83 1.96 2.47 3.94
CA LEU A 83 1.24 1.20 4.01
C LEU A 83 0.95 0.83 5.46
N ILE A 84 -0.10 0.01 5.67
CA ILE A 84 -0.38 -0.58 6.99
C ILE A 84 0.75 -1.55 7.34
N THR A 85 1.30 -1.37 8.55
CA THR A 85 2.43 -2.17 9.04
C THR A 85 1.99 -3.46 9.71
N ASN A 86 2.91 -4.41 9.84
CA ASN A 86 2.69 -5.62 10.65
C ASN A 86 2.30 -5.29 12.09
N HIS A 87 2.90 -4.26 12.71
CA HIS A 87 2.54 -3.83 14.06
C HIS A 87 1.07 -3.37 14.16
N GLN A 88 0.62 -2.54 13.22
CA GLN A 88 -0.76 -2.05 13.18
C GLN A 88 -1.75 -3.19 12.92
N TYR A 89 -1.41 -4.10 12.01
CA TYR A 89 -2.25 -5.25 11.70
C TYR A 89 -2.32 -6.26 12.86
N ALA A 90 -1.27 -6.36 13.70
CA ALA A 90 -1.26 -7.22 14.88
C ALA A 90 -2.31 -6.82 15.91
N ALA A 91 -2.57 -5.54 16.07
CA ALA A 91 -3.65 -5.07 16.96
C ALA A 91 -5.02 -5.59 16.51
N PHE A 92 -5.28 -5.60 15.19
CA PHE A 92 -6.50 -6.14 14.60
C PHE A 92 -6.63 -7.64 14.82
N VAL A 93 -5.58 -8.42 14.49
CA VAL A 93 -5.57 -9.87 14.70
C VAL A 93 -5.82 -10.23 16.18
N THR A 94 -5.16 -9.52 17.09
CA THR A 94 -5.33 -9.73 18.54
C THR A 94 -6.73 -9.39 19.02
N ALA A 95 -7.30 -8.28 18.53
CA ALA A 95 -8.61 -7.80 18.98
C ALA A 95 -9.78 -8.61 18.42
N THR A 96 -9.63 -9.25 17.26
CA THR A 96 -10.74 -9.86 16.54
C THR A 96 -10.63 -11.38 16.37
N GLY A 97 -9.44 -11.96 16.57
CA GLY A 97 -9.17 -13.35 16.23
C GLY A 97 -9.11 -13.59 14.70
N HIS A 98 -9.02 -12.55 13.88
CA HIS A 98 -8.90 -12.68 12.44
C HIS A 98 -7.68 -13.54 12.08
N PRO A 99 -7.75 -14.42 11.05
CA PRO A 99 -6.62 -15.24 10.65
C PRO A 99 -5.36 -14.39 10.38
N ALA A 100 -4.25 -14.80 10.97
CA ALA A 100 -2.97 -14.13 10.78
C ALA A 100 -2.47 -14.28 9.33
N PRO A 101 -1.69 -13.30 8.82
CA PRO A 101 -1.12 -13.37 7.48
C PRO A 101 -0.30 -14.64 7.26
N ASP A 102 -0.81 -15.49 6.41
CA ASP A 102 -0.19 -16.75 5.98
C ASP A 102 -0.85 -17.27 4.70
N VAL A 103 -0.21 -18.22 4.05
CA VAL A 103 -0.73 -19.00 2.93
C VAL A 103 -0.15 -20.41 3.02
N ASP A 104 -0.97 -21.43 2.82
CA ASP A 104 -0.51 -22.81 2.76
C ASP A 104 0.21 -23.11 1.44
N ARG A 105 0.99 -24.21 1.43
CA ARG A 105 1.80 -24.61 0.29
C ARG A 105 0.96 -24.87 -0.98
N ALA A 106 -0.12 -25.61 -0.85
CA ALA A 106 -0.93 -26.01 -1.99
C ALA A 106 -1.57 -24.78 -2.65
N THR A 107 -2.10 -23.86 -1.85
CA THR A 107 -2.64 -22.58 -2.33
C THR A 107 -1.56 -21.74 -3.01
N TRP A 108 -0.37 -21.60 -2.40
CA TRP A 108 0.71 -20.82 -3.00
C TRP A 108 1.17 -21.40 -4.33
N GLU A 109 1.38 -22.72 -4.42
CA GLU A 109 1.81 -23.40 -5.63
C GLU A 109 0.75 -23.32 -6.74
N SER A 110 -0.55 -23.29 -6.38
CA SER A 110 -1.63 -23.09 -7.35
C SER A 110 -1.62 -21.72 -8.04
N TYR A 111 -0.98 -20.72 -7.46
CA TYR A 111 -0.86 -19.40 -8.08
C TYR A 111 0.08 -19.37 -9.28
N GLY A 112 0.96 -20.35 -9.43
CA GLY A 112 1.93 -20.42 -10.55
C GLY A 112 2.97 -19.29 -10.54
N LEU A 113 3.35 -18.79 -9.36
CA LEU A 113 4.22 -17.62 -9.21
C LEU A 113 5.71 -18.01 -9.19
N ILE A 114 6.58 -17.03 -9.53
CA ILE A 114 8.02 -17.24 -9.65
C ILE A 114 8.72 -17.52 -8.30
N HIS A 115 8.16 -17.05 -7.19
CA HIS A 115 8.76 -17.25 -5.87
C HIS A 115 8.42 -18.62 -5.29
N PRO A 116 9.41 -19.40 -4.82
CA PRO A 116 9.12 -20.68 -4.19
C PRO A 116 8.39 -20.48 -2.85
N TYR A 117 7.56 -21.46 -2.47
CA TYR A 117 6.81 -21.41 -1.20
C TYR A 117 7.72 -21.13 0.03
N ALA A 118 8.93 -21.65 0.05
CA ALA A 118 9.88 -21.40 1.14
C ALA A 118 10.13 -19.89 1.38
N ARG A 119 10.00 -19.05 0.32
CA ARG A 119 10.15 -17.60 0.45
C ARG A 119 9.04 -16.97 1.29
N THR A 120 7.82 -17.51 1.24
CA THR A 120 6.67 -16.99 1.98
C THR A 120 6.87 -17.07 3.49
N ARG A 121 7.61 -18.07 3.96
CA ARG A 121 7.82 -18.33 5.38
C ARG A 121 8.54 -17.19 6.12
N ARG A 122 9.23 -16.33 5.36
CA ARG A 122 9.88 -15.13 5.87
C ARG A 122 8.87 -14.03 6.27
N TYR A 123 7.68 -14.07 5.69
CA TYR A 123 6.61 -13.07 5.86
C TYR A 123 5.43 -13.61 6.64
N ALA A 124 5.25 -14.92 6.66
CA ALA A 124 4.16 -15.59 7.36
C ALA A 124 4.27 -15.43 8.87
N TRP A 125 3.14 -15.23 9.51
CA TRP A 125 3.07 -15.07 10.96
C TRP A 125 3.04 -16.41 11.69
N ALA A 126 3.57 -16.45 12.89
CA ALA A 126 3.56 -17.63 13.76
C ALA A 126 2.85 -17.29 15.07
N GLY A 127 1.86 -18.13 15.46
CA GLY A 127 1.11 -17.91 16.69
C GLY A 127 0.42 -16.54 16.79
N GLY A 128 -0.07 -16.01 15.67
CA GLY A 128 -0.73 -14.71 15.60
C GLY A 128 0.21 -13.50 15.72
N ARG A 129 1.52 -13.71 15.63
CA ARG A 129 2.54 -12.65 15.77
C ARG A 129 3.31 -12.45 14.49
N PRO A 130 3.65 -11.20 14.13
CA PRO A 130 4.48 -10.91 12.97
C PRO A 130 5.89 -11.49 13.12
N PRO A 131 6.60 -11.71 12.00
CA PRO A 131 7.99 -12.11 12.05
C PRO A 131 8.83 -11.08 12.81
N ARG A 132 9.71 -11.55 13.70
CA ARG A 132 10.55 -10.70 14.55
C ARG A 132 11.41 -9.74 13.70
N GLY A 133 11.44 -8.47 14.08
CA GLY A 133 12.19 -7.42 13.39
C GLY A 133 11.49 -6.88 12.15
N ARG A 134 10.22 -7.30 11.91
CA ARG A 134 9.41 -6.82 10.77
C ARG A 134 8.16 -6.06 11.21
N GLU A 135 8.11 -5.62 12.44
CA GLU A 135 6.97 -4.91 13.01
C GLU A 135 6.65 -3.62 12.23
N ALA A 136 7.68 -2.90 11.78
CA ALA A 136 7.55 -1.67 10.98
C ALA A 136 7.50 -1.91 9.45
N HIS A 137 7.58 -3.15 8.99
CA HIS A 137 7.42 -3.48 7.57
C HIS A 137 5.95 -3.52 7.17
N PRO A 138 5.60 -3.31 5.88
CA PRO A 138 4.23 -3.47 5.43
C PRO A 138 3.72 -4.87 5.69
N VAL A 139 2.46 -5.01 6.08
CA VAL A 139 1.80 -6.30 6.14
C VAL A 139 1.59 -6.83 4.72
N VAL A 140 1.94 -8.08 4.50
CA VAL A 140 1.75 -8.81 3.24
C VAL A 140 1.13 -10.17 3.50
N LEU A 141 0.89 -11.00 2.48
CA LEU A 141 0.13 -12.24 2.59
C LEU A 141 -1.31 -12.02 3.07
N VAL A 142 -1.89 -10.89 2.69
CA VAL A 142 -3.28 -10.48 2.96
C VAL A 142 -4.04 -10.37 1.66
N SER A 143 -5.25 -10.94 1.61
CA SER A 143 -6.18 -10.77 0.51
C SER A 143 -6.86 -9.38 0.56
N GLN A 144 -7.59 -9.02 -0.49
CA GLN A 144 -8.42 -7.80 -0.45
C GLN A 144 -9.46 -7.87 0.67
N ALA A 145 -10.07 -9.04 0.89
CA ALA A 145 -11.04 -9.25 1.97
C ALA A 145 -10.42 -9.04 3.36
N ASP A 146 -9.16 -9.47 3.57
CA ASP A 146 -8.44 -9.25 4.83
C ASP A 146 -8.19 -7.74 5.05
N ALA A 147 -7.84 -6.99 3.99
CA ALA A 147 -7.66 -5.54 4.05
C ALA A 147 -8.99 -4.80 4.34
N LEU A 148 -10.09 -5.23 3.74
CA LEU A 148 -11.43 -4.71 4.02
C LEU A 148 -11.88 -5.00 5.45
N ALA A 149 -11.60 -6.20 5.96
CA ALA A 149 -11.89 -6.56 7.34
C ALA A 149 -11.11 -5.68 8.35
N TYR A 150 -9.84 -5.39 8.07
CA TYR A 150 -9.04 -4.46 8.85
C TYR A 150 -9.64 -3.05 8.84
N ALA A 151 -10.01 -2.53 7.67
CA ALA A 151 -10.63 -1.21 7.53
C ALA A 151 -11.95 -1.12 8.32
N ALA A 152 -12.79 -2.13 8.24
CA ALA A 152 -14.05 -2.20 8.98
C ALA A 152 -13.84 -2.25 10.51
N TRP A 153 -12.82 -2.98 10.97
CA TRP A 153 -12.44 -2.99 12.39
C TRP A 153 -11.95 -1.61 12.84
N LEU A 154 -11.09 -0.96 12.07
CA LEU A 154 -10.55 0.36 12.39
C LEU A 154 -11.66 1.43 12.40
N THR A 155 -12.65 1.32 11.50
CA THR A 155 -13.85 2.16 11.49
C THR A 155 -14.61 2.04 12.80
N ARG A 156 -14.87 0.82 13.29
CA ARG A 156 -15.55 0.62 14.58
C ARG A 156 -14.74 1.15 15.76
N LEU A 157 -13.42 0.93 15.72
CA LEU A 157 -12.52 1.33 16.81
C LEU A 157 -12.42 2.86 16.96
N THR A 158 -12.40 3.58 15.83
CA THR A 158 -12.12 5.03 15.80
C THR A 158 -13.35 5.90 15.57
N ALA A 159 -14.51 5.28 15.28
CA ALA A 159 -15.74 5.96 14.86
C ALA A 159 -15.55 6.92 13.66
N ARG A 160 -14.60 6.58 12.77
CA ARG A 160 -14.31 7.28 11.51
C ARG A 160 -14.33 6.28 10.39
N THR A 161 -14.88 6.63 9.23
CA THR A 161 -14.94 5.72 8.08
C THR A 161 -13.54 5.48 7.51
N TRP A 162 -13.11 4.21 7.49
CA TRP A 162 -11.89 3.75 6.85
C TRP A 162 -12.22 2.73 5.76
N ARG A 163 -11.57 2.85 4.62
CA ARG A 163 -11.76 1.96 3.47
C ARG A 163 -10.48 1.86 2.63
N LEU A 164 -10.45 0.92 1.69
CA LEU A 164 -9.44 0.95 0.64
C LEU A 164 -9.66 2.17 -0.28
N PRO A 165 -8.59 2.77 -0.84
CA PRO A 165 -8.72 3.75 -1.91
C PRO A 165 -9.32 3.12 -3.16
N ASP A 166 -10.00 3.89 -3.99
CA ASP A 166 -10.13 3.53 -5.39
C ASP A 166 -8.84 3.83 -6.17
N GLU A 167 -8.74 3.38 -7.42
CA GLU A 167 -7.52 3.54 -8.20
C GLU A 167 -7.20 5.02 -8.52
N LEU A 168 -8.21 5.89 -8.66
CA LEU A 168 -8.00 7.32 -8.93
C LEU A 168 -7.58 8.09 -7.68
N GLU A 169 -8.15 7.78 -6.54
CA GLU A 169 -7.72 8.32 -5.24
C GLU A 169 -6.27 7.94 -4.97
N TRP A 170 -5.94 6.66 -5.14
CA TRP A 170 -4.57 6.19 -4.97
C TRP A 170 -3.61 6.90 -5.93
N GLU A 171 -3.98 6.98 -7.21
CA GLU A 171 -3.15 7.61 -8.24
C GLU A 171 -2.91 9.09 -7.96
N LYS A 172 -3.98 9.86 -7.63
CA LYS A 172 -3.87 11.28 -7.27
C LYS A 172 -2.93 11.47 -6.08
N ALA A 173 -3.13 10.71 -5.02
CA ALA A 173 -2.31 10.80 -3.81
C ALA A 173 -0.82 10.49 -4.09
N ALA A 174 -0.54 9.55 -5.00
CA ALA A 174 0.80 9.12 -5.35
C ALA A 174 1.52 10.08 -6.31
N ARG A 175 0.84 10.64 -7.33
CA ARG A 175 1.50 11.45 -8.37
C ARG A 175 1.26 12.96 -8.28
N GLY A 176 0.35 13.41 -7.39
CA GLY A 176 -0.05 14.83 -7.35
C GLY A 176 -1.07 15.16 -8.44
N THR A 177 -1.09 16.44 -8.85
CA THR A 177 -2.10 16.95 -9.81
C THR A 177 -1.57 17.21 -11.22
N ASP A 178 -0.26 17.24 -11.40
CA ASP A 178 0.41 17.65 -12.63
C ASP A 178 0.71 16.52 -13.63
N GLY A 179 0.37 15.26 -13.26
CA GLY A 179 0.53 14.10 -14.13
C GLY A 179 1.99 13.66 -14.33
N ARG A 180 2.84 13.87 -13.31
CA ARG A 180 4.22 13.37 -13.29
C ARG A 180 4.27 11.84 -13.33
N PHE A 181 5.37 11.28 -13.83
CA PHE A 181 5.51 9.83 -14.06
C PHE A 181 5.72 9.04 -12.75
N PHE A 182 6.47 9.60 -11.79
CA PHE A 182 6.72 9.02 -10.48
C PHE A 182 6.31 10.01 -9.37
N PRO A 183 6.18 9.58 -8.12
CA PRO A 183 5.83 10.48 -7.02
C PRO A 183 6.74 11.71 -6.92
N TRP A 184 8.00 11.61 -7.31
CA TRP A 184 9.03 12.65 -7.21
C TRP A 184 9.29 13.43 -8.52
N GLY A 185 8.70 13.07 -9.64
CA GLY A 185 8.91 13.72 -10.95
C GLY A 185 8.87 12.76 -12.13
N ASN A 186 9.48 13.12 -13.26
CA ASN A 186 9.37 12.37 -14.50
C ASN A 186 10.54 11.39 -14.76
N GLU A 187 11.61 11.50 -13.99
CA GLU A 187 12.79 10.65 -14.17
C GLU A 187 12.82 9.52 -13.13
N PHE A 188 13.12 8.31 -13.60
CA PHE A 188 13.34 7.16 -12.71
C PHE A 188 14.61 7.35 -11.89
N ASP A 189 14.50 7.16 -10.58
CA ASP A 189 15.63 7.17 -9.65
C ASP A 189 15.52 5.99 -8.70
N ARG A 190 16.34 4.96 -8.93
CA ARG A 190 16.37 3.72 -8.14
C ARG A 190 16.66 3.91 -6.65
N HIS A 191 17.16 5.09 -6.24
CA HIS A 191 17.46 5.38 -4.83
C HIS A 191 16.28 6.00 -4.07
N ARG A 192 15.17 6.27 -4.78
CA ARG A 192 13.95 6.87 -4.20
C ARG A 192 12.86 5.88 -3.86
N LEU A 193 13.07 4.60 -4.16
CA LEU A 193 12.08 3.55 -3.93
C LEU A 193 12.74 2.23 -3.53
N ASN A 194 11.95 1.33 -2.96
CA ASN A 194 12.37 -0.05 -2.76
C ASN A 194 11.97 -0.89 -3.99
N SER A 195 12.93 -1.15 -4.86
CA SER A 195 12.78 -2.00 -6.04
C SER A 195 13.94 -2.99 -6.13
N HIS A 196 13.90 -3.87 -7.11
CA HIS A 196 14.99 -4.81 -7.38
C HIS A 196 16.31 -4.10 -7.74
N ASP A 197 16.24 -2.87 -8.31
CA ASP A 197 17.42 -2.19 -8.87
C ASP A 197 18.42 -1.70 -7.81
N ALA A 198 17.94 -1.34 -6.61
CA ALA A 198 18.80 -0.85 -5.52
C ALA A 198 18.30 -1.22 -4.12
N GLY A 199 17.18 -1.93 -4.00
CA GLY A 199 16.64 -2.40 -2.74
C GLY A 199 17.33 -3.68 -2.22
N PRO A 200 16.96 -4.14 -1.03
CA PRO A 200 17.53 -5.35 -0.43
C PRO A 200 16.92 -6.65 -0.97
N PHE A 201 16.12 -6.60 -2.01
CA PHE A 201 15.32 -7.72 -2.54
C PHE A 201 14.38 -8.33 -1.49
N ASP A 202 13.72 -7.44 -0.73
CA ASP A 202 12.82 -7.72 0.40
C ASP A 202 12.04 -6.46 0.75
N THR A 203 11.00 -6.58 1.61
CA THR A 203 10.38 -5.41 2.21
C THR A 203 11.36 -4.67 3.13
N THR A 204 11.15 -3.37 3.29
CA THR A 204 11.86 -2.53 4.27
C THR A 204 10.87 -1.91 5.27
N PRO A 205 11.33 -1.37 6.40
CA PRO A 205 10.47 -0.52 7.23
C PRO A 205 9.82 0.58 6.39
N VAL A 206 8.52 0.81 6.58
CA VAL A 206 7.79 1.84 5.83
C VAL A 206 8.40 3.23 6.03
N GLY A 207 8.37 4.06 4.99
CA GLY A 207 8.93 5.42 5.03
C GLY A 207 10.45 5.49 4.98
N ARG A 208 11.13 4.40 4.65
CA ARG A 208 12.60 4.38 4.53
C ARG A 208 13.10 5.30 3.40
N TYR A 209 12.40 5.35 2.29
CA TYR A 209 12.78 6.11 1.09
C TYR A 209 12.13 7.49 1.08
N ARG A 210 12.52 8.37 2.00
CA ARG A 210 11.90 9.69 2.20
C ARG A 210 11.93 10.60 0.97
N SER A 211 13.00 10.52 0.16
CA SER A 211 13.14 11.29 -1.08
C SER A 211 12.21 10.83 -2.20
N GLY A 212 11.56 9.66 -2.02
CA GLY A 212 10.53 9.12 -2.91
C GLY A 212 9.10 9.53 -2.55
N ALA A 213 8.93 10.43 -1.57
CA ALA A 213 7.61 10.88 -1.15
C ALA A 213 6.85 11.58 -2.28
N SER A 214 5.52 11.41 -2.29
CA SER A 214 4.62 12.10 -3.22
C SER A 214 4.53 13.60 -2.88
N PRO A 215 3.96 14.44 -3.79
CA PRO A 215 3.72 15.86 -3.51
C PRO A 215 2.85 16.11 -2.28
N PHE A 216 2.01 15.15 -1.92
CA PHE A 216 1.17 15.23 -0.73
C PHE A 216 1.82 14.60 0.51
N GLY A 217 3.03 14.03 0.39
CA GLY A 217 3.76 13.44 1.49
C GLY A 217 3.49 11.96 1.74
N LEU A 218 2.91 11.22 0.77
CA LEU A 218 2.85 9.76 0.85
C LEU A 218 4.25 9.18 0.72
N HIS A 219 4.57 8.22 1.56
CA HIS A 219 5.76 7.39 1.44
C HIS A 219 5.44 6.05 0.77
N ASP A 220 6.45 5.47 0.13
CA ASP A 220 6.39 4.13 -0.49
C ASP A 220 5.27 3.97 -1.53
N ALA A 221 4.85 5.07 -2.18
CA ALA A 221 3.86 5.05 -3.25
C ALA A 221 4.45 4.65 -4.61
N ALA A 222 5.68 4.18 -4.63
CA ALA A 222 6.35 3.53 -5.73
C ALA A 222 7.29 2.47 -5.16
N GLY A 223 7.22 1.24 -5.68
CA GLY A 223 7.98 0.10 -5.15
C GLY A 223 7.44 -0.41 -3.81
N GLN A 224 8.29 -1.01 -3.00
CA GLN A 224 8.00 -1.64 -1.70
C GLN A 224 7.10 -2.88 -1.87
N VAL A 225 5.76 -2.71 -1.97
CA VAL A 225 4.81 -3.76 -2.34
C VAL A 225 3.61 -3.13 -3.06
N PHE A 226 2.98 -3.86 -3.96
CA PHE A 226 1.70 -3.48 -4.54
C PHE A 226 0.66 -3.25 -3.44
N GLU A 227 -0.33 -2.43 -3.73
CA GLU A 227 -1.36 -2.05 -2.79
C GLU A 227 -2.76 -2.35 -3.32
N TRP A 228 -3.56 -3.07 -2.54
CA TRP A 228 -4.97 -3.31 -2.85
C TRP A 228 -5.74 -2.00 -2.97
N THR A 229 -6.53 -1.88 -4.02
CA THR A 229 -7.60 -0.88 -4.15
C THR A 229 -8.96 -1.56 -4.09
N ILE A 230 -10.05 -0.75 -3.97
CA ILE A 230 -11.41 -1.27 -4.05
C ILE A 230 -11.88 -1.41 -5.52
N THR A 231 -11.14 -0.87 -6.48
CA THR A 231 -11.54 -0.86 -7.89
C THR A 231 -11.54 -2.28 -8.44
N ALA A 232 -12.72 -2.75 -8.82
CA ALA A 232 -12.90 -4.04 -9.48
C ALA A 232 -12.34 -4.01 -10.91
N ASP A 233 -11.84 -5.17 -11.38
CA ASP A 233 -11.33 -5.37 -12.73
C ASP A 233 -11.81 -6.72 -13.28
N GLY A 234 -13.10 -6.81 -13.52
CA GLY A 234 -13.79 -8.04 -13.87
C GLY A 234 -14.15 -8.92 -12.66
N ASP A 235 -14.68 -10.10 -12.93
CA ASP A 235 -15.21 -10.99 -11.91
C ASP A 235 -14.11 -11.55 -11.01
N GLY A 236 -14.23 -11.27 -9.71
CA GLY A 236 -13.31 -11.77 -8.69
C GLY A 236 -11.90 -11.19 -8.75
N ARG A 237 -11.70 -10.05 -9.43
CA ARG A 237 -10.41 -9.37 -9.55
C ARG A 237 -10.50 -7.91 -9.13
N ALA A 238 -9.38 -7.36 -8.67
CA ALA A 238 -9.24 -5.95 -8.31
C ALA A 238 -7.90 -5.39 -8.78
N ILE A 239 -7.86 -4.08 -8.93
CA ILE A 239 -6.63 -3.35 -9.27
C ILE A 239 -5.73 -3.26 -8.04
N VAL A 240 -4.45 -3.53 -8.25
CA VAL A 240 -3.36 -3.21 -7.33
C VAL A 240 -2.43 -2.18 -7.98
N LYS A 241 -1.81 -1.32 -7.16
CA LYS A 241 -1.03 -0.15 -7.59
C LYS A 241 0.36 -0.14 -6.95
N GLY A 242 1.30 0.59 -7.53
CA GLY A 242 2.56 1.02 -6.90
C GLY A 242 3.80 0.19 -7.21
N GLY A 243 3.68 -1.02 -7.73
CA GLY A 243 4.84 -1.90 -7.93
C GLY A 243 5.40 -2.47 -6.63
N SER A 244 6.53 -3.17 -6.70
CA SER A 244 7.09 -3.90 -5.57
C SER A 244 8.62 -3.90 -5.53
N TRP A 245 9.19 -4.43 -4.44
CA TRP A 245 10.64 -4.63 -4.27
C TRP A 245 11.24 -5.66 -5.27
N ASP A 246 10.40 -6.41 -5.98
CA ASP A 246 10.82 -7.41 -6.96
C ASP A 246 10.90 -6.86 -8.40
N ASP A 247 10.31 -5.69 -8.65
CA ASP A 247 10.24 -5.12 -9.99
C ASP A 247 11.54 -4.43 -10.40
N LYS A 248 11.99 -4.70 -11.64
CA LYS A 248 13.16 -4.07 -12.27
C LYS A 248 12.73 -2.93 -13.20
N GLY A 249 13.56 -1.87 -13.28
CA GLY A 249 13.27 -0.72 -14.14
C GLY A 249 12.08 0.09 -13.63
N CYS A 250 11.16 -0.57 -12.97
CA CYS A 250 10.01 0.03 -12.27
C CYS A 250 9.08 0.88 -13.14
N GLY A 251 8.93 0.55 -14.43
CA GLY A 251 7.85 1.10 -15.25
C GLY A 251 6.49 0.87 -14.59
N VAL A 252 6.32 -0.28 -13.91
CA VAL A 252 5.14 -0.63 -13.12
C VAL A 252 4.97 0.18 -11.84
N CYS A 253 6.03 0.81 -11.34
CA CYS A 253 5.96 1.63 -10.12
C CYS A 253 5.40 3.04 -10.38
N ARG A 254 5.13 3.39 -11.64
CA ARG A 254 4.46 4.66 -11.98
C ARG A 254 3.03 4.66 -11.44
N PRO A 255 2.55 5.77 -10.87
CA PRO A 255 1.18 5.85 -10.40
C PRO A 255 0.09 5.57 -11.45
N ALA A 256 0.36 5.80 -12.73
CA ALA A 256 -0.55 5.43 -13.82
C ALA A 256 -0.66 3.93 -14.06
N ALA A 257 0.39 3.17 -13.74
CA ALA A 257 0.40 1.72 -13.93
C ALA A 257 -0.67 1.04 -13.08
N ARG A 258 -1.27 -0.01 -13.64
CA ARG A 258 -2.32 -0.79 -12.97
C ARG A 258 -2.13 -2.27 -13.23
N HIS A 259 -2.32 -3.07 -12.22
CA HIS A 259 -2.29 -4.51 -12.34
C HIS A 259 -3.55 -5.13 -11.77
N SER A 260 -4.10 -6.09 -12.48
CA SER A 260 -5.25 -6.87 -12.03
C SER A 260 -4.80 -8.11 -11.28
N ARG A 261 -5.39 -8.35 -10.09
CA ARG A 261 -5.09 -9.55 -9.29
C ARG A 261 -6.39 -10.17 -8.76
N PRO A 262 -6.46 -11.52 -8.64
CA PRO A 262 -7.58 -12.18 -7.96
C PRO A 262 -7.72 -11.65 -6.54
N VAL A 263 -8.94 -11.29 -6.11
CA VAL A 263 -9.19 -10.67 -4.79
C VAL A 263 -8.81 -11.56 -3.60
N GLY A 264 -8.77 -12.88 -3.80
CA GLY A 264 -8.36 -13.86 -2.78
C GLY A 264 -6.85 -14.12 -2.72
N LEU A 265 -6.05 -13.49 -3.60
CA LEU A 265 -4.61 -13.73 -3.67
C LEU A 265 -3.90 -13.21 -2.41
N LYS A 266 -3.16 -14.10 -1.74
CA LYS A 266 -2.28 -13.77 -0.61
C LYS A 266 -0.83 -13.83 -1.08
N HIS A 267 -0.24 -12.68 -1.40
CA HIS A 267 1.09 -12.61 -2.00
C HIS A 267 2.09 -11.83 -1.14
N ILE A 268 3.37 -12.21 -1.20
CA ILE A 268 4.46 -11.53 -0.48
C ILE A 268 4.78 -10.14 -1.03
N LEU A 269 4.24 -9.81 -2.22
CA LEU A 269 4.42 -8.52 -2.89
C LEU A 269 3.17 -7.63 -2.80
N ILE A 270 2.15 -7.99 -2.02
CA ILE A 270 0.91 -7.20 -1.95
C ILE A 270 0.55 -6.91 -0.50
N GLY A 271 0.39 -5.63 -0.21
CA GLY A 271 -0.12 -5.07 1.04
C GLY A 271 -1.25 -4.09 0.76
N PHE A 272 -1.43 -3.08 1.60
CA PHE A 272 -2.46 -2.06 1.40
C PHE A 272 -2.22 -0.80 2.22
N ARG A 273 -2.87 0.29 1.82
CA ARG A 273 -3.06 1.51 2.61
C ARG A 273 -4.55 1.86 2.67
N LEU A 274 -4.94 2.80 3.52
CA LEU A 274 -6.34 3.14 3.72
C LEU A 274 -6.62 4.62 3.46
N VAL A 275 -7.84 4.88 2.99
CA VAL A 275 -8.48 6.19 2.98
C VAL A 275 -9.33 6.32 4.25
N ARG A 276 -9.36 7.54 4.80
CA ARG A 276 -10.25 7.99 5.87
C ARG A 276 -11.12 9.13 5.35
N GLU A 277 -12.43 8.98 5.52
CA GLU A 277 -13.43 10.02 5.25
C GLU A 277 -13.62 10.94 6.45
#